data_c40d3cbc8043e82a5613a6d23d82b5ad
#
_entry.id   c40d3cbc8043e82a5613a6d23d82b5ad
#
_cell.length_a   1.000
_cell.length_b   1.000
_cell.length_c   1.000
_cell.angle_alpha   90.00
_cell.angle_beta   90.00
_cell.angle_gamma   90.00
#
_symmetry.space_group_name_H-M   'P 1'
#
loop_
_entity.id
_entity.type
_entity.pdbx_description
1 polymer ?
#
loop_
_entity_poly.entity_id
_entity_poly.type
_entity_poly.pdbx_seq_one_letter_code
_entity_poly.pdbx_strand_id
1 'polypeptide(L)'
;MDAQHYLSAKSGYRRRSFLITCLSAAVLLNVGTTAWAHHSFAMYDLNKPVEVKGTVKEFRFLNPHSWIILSVKDKAGKAADYSIETNGSFYLARRQGWKRDSLKPGDAVVARIHPMRDGSMGGDLIKFTRSDGSELIARAESSLQSFRPPAAEKK
;
A
#
# COMPACT_ATOMS: atom_id res chain seq x y z
N MET A 1 -53.37 22.22 35.68
CA MET A 1 -52.31 21.68 34.77
C MET A 1 -51.10 21.53 35.63
N ASP A 2 -50.71 20.29 35.91
CA ASP A 2 -49.86 19.93 37.02
C ASP A 2 -48.36 20.18 36.67
N ALA A 3 -47.60 20.83 37.55
CA ALA A 3 -46.20 21.18 37.36
C ALA A 3 -45.33 19.96 37.05
N GLN A 4 -45.75 18.81 37.50
CA GLN A 4 -45.10 17.52 37.26
C GLN A 4 -45.08 17.13 35.76
N HIS A 5 -46.17 17.39 35.02
CA HIS A 5 -46.27 17.12 33.59
C HIS A 5 -45.37 18.05 32.73
N TYR A 6 -45.20 19.29 33.19
CA TYR A 6 -44.37 20.27 32.47
C TYR A 6 -42.89 19.95 32.56
N LEU A 7 -42.41 19.48 33.74
CA LEU A 7 -41.00 19.11 33.93
C LEU A 7 -40.63 17.81 33.22
N SER A 8 -41.58 16.85 33.12
CA SER A 8 -41.35 15.60 32.37
C SER A 8 -41.20 15.82 30.89
N ALA A 9 -41.97 16.71 30.28
CA ALA A 9 -41.91 17.06 28.86
C ALA A 9 -40.55 17.71 28.50
N LYS A 10 -40.04 18.61 29.34
CA LYS A 10 -38.72 19.26 29.11
C LYS A 10 -37.55 18.29 29.25
N SER A 11 -37.63 17.32 30.12
CA SER A 11 -36.57 16.28 30.30
C SER A 11 -36.46 15.39 29.04
N GLY A 12 -37.59 14.98 28.47
CA GLY A 12 -37.62 14.17 27.24
C GLY A 12 -37.06 14.86 26.02
N TYR A 13 -37.34 16.17 25.85
CA TYR A 13 -36.83 16.96 24.75
C TYR A 13 -35.33 17.14 24.80
N ARG A 14 -34.76 17.47 25.98
CA ARG A 14 -33.30 17.62 26.16
C ARG A 14 -32.53 16.32 25.89
N ARG A 15 -33.07 15.17 26.31
CA ARG A 15 -32.45 13.87 26.06
C ARG A 15 -32.45 13.50 24.58
N ARG A 16 -33.55 13.75 23.86
CA ARG A 16 -33.66 13.50 22.41
C ARG A 16 -32.72 14.38 21.61
N SER A 17 -32.60 15.67 21.94
CA SER A 17 -31.66 16.59 21.29
C SER A 17 -30.21 16.18 21.52
N PHE A 18 -29.85 15.76 22.73
CA PHE A 18 -28.52 15.30 23.04
C PHE A 18 -28.15 14.04 22.24
N LEU A 19 -29.05 13.06 22.13
CA LEU A 19 -28.83 11.84 21.36
C LEU A 19 -28.67 12.11 19.86
N ILE A 20 -29.47 13.03 19.30
CA ILE A 20 -29.37 13.44 17.88
C ILE A 20 -28.02 14.12 17.63
N THR A 21 -27.57 15.00 18.52
CA THR A 21 -26.28 15.70 18.40
C THR A 21 -25.10 14.72 18.50
N CYS A 22 -25.15 13.75 19.40
CA CYS A 22 -24.12 12.72 19.52
C CYS A 22 -24.08 11.81 18.28
N LEU A 23 -25.23 11.44 17.73
CA LEU A 23 -25.31 10.61 16.53
C LEU A 23 -24.78 11.34 15.31
N SER A 24 -25.07 12.64 15.15
CA SER A 24 -24.56 13.47 14.07
C SER A 24 -23.03 13.64 14.16
N ALA A 25 -22.47 13.82 15.36
CA ALA A 25 -21.02 13.91 15.57
C ALA A 25 -20.31 12.59 15.25
N ALA A 26 -20.92 11.44 15.59
CA ALA A 26 -20.37 10.12 15.29
C ALA A 26 -20.34 9.83 13.77
N VAL A 27 -21.31 10.32 13.00
CA VAL A 27 -21.34 10.18 11.54
C VAL A 27 -20.27 11.05 10.88
N LEU A 28 -20.04 12.27 11.37
CA LEU A 28 -19.02 13.17 10.83
C LEU A 28 -17.57 12.68 11.08
N LEU A 29 -17.35 11.97 12.19
CA LEU A 29 -16.04 11.39 12.51
C LEU A 29 -15.66 10.20 11.59
N ASN A 30 -16.63 9.54 10.95
CA ASN A 30 -16.36 8.41 10.07
C ASN A 30 -16.06 8.79 8.61
N VAL A 31 -16.30 10.03 8.19
CA VAL A 31 -16.07 10.47 6.79
C VAL A 31 -14.59 10.76 6.51
N GLY A 32 -13.78 10.94 7.54
CA GLY A 32 -12.37 11.35 7.42
C GLY A 32 -11.35 10.23 7.15
N THR A 33 -11.72 8.93 7.25
CA THR A 33 -10.71 7.84 7.24
C THR A 33 -10.53 7.13 5.90
N THR A 34 -11.33 7.42 4.88
CA THR A 34 -11.24 6.74 3.58
C THR A 34 -10.23 7.37 2.60
N ALA A 35 -9.71 8.55 2.90
CA ALA A 35 -8.82 9.28 1.97
C ALA A 35 -7.38 8.72 1.91
N TRP A 36 -6.94 7.94 2.88
CA TRP A 36 -5.55 7.44 2.95
C TRP A 36 -5.29 6.18 2.13
N ALA A 37 -6.31 5.41 1.77
CA ALA A 37 -6.14 4.14 1.06
C ALA A 37 -5.78 4.29 -0.43
N HIS A 38 -6.08 5.44 -1.05
CA HIS A 38 -5.82 5.67 -2.48
C HIS A 38 -4.49 6.34 -2.81
N HIS A 39 -3.73 6.81 -1.79
CA HIS A 39 -2.47 7.52 -2.02
C HIS A 39 -1.27 6.61 -2.26
N SER A 40 -1.32 5.31 -1.92
CA SER A 40 -0.16 4.43 -1.98
C SER A 40 0.40 4.23 -3.40
N PHE A 41 -0.44 4.22 -4.43
CA PHE A 41 0.02 4.06 -5.82
C PHE A 41 0.41 5.36 -6.53
N ALA A 42 -0.04 6.51 -6.05
CA ALA A 42 0.26 7.80 -6.68
C ALA A 42 1.75 8.16 -6.65
N MET A 43 2.50 7.60 -5.69
CA MET A 43 3.94 7.82 -5.56
C MET A 43 4.78 7.05 -6.58
N TYR A 44 4.22 6.01 -7.23
CA TYR A 44 4.94 5.17 -8.20
C TYR A 44 4.63 5.56 -9.64
N ASP A 45 5.61 5.45 -10.54
CA ASP A 45 5.40 5.62 -11.99
C ASP A 45 4.97 4.28 -12.62
N LEU A 46 3.66 4.06 -12.64
CA LEU A 46 3.05 2.82 -13.18
C LEU A 46 3.24 2.68 -14.69
N ASN A 47 3.64 3.75 -15.40
CA ASN A 47 3.78 3.74 -16.85
C ASN A 47 5.20 3.38 -17.32
N LYS A 48 6.18 3.42 -16.41
CA LYS A 48 7.60 3.22 -16.75
C LYS A 48 8.26 2.20 -15.81
N PRO A 49 7.84 0.91 -15.85
CA PRO A 49 8.49 -0.10 -15.05
C PRO A 49 9.96 -0.22 -15.44
N VAL A 50 10.81 -0.42 -14.44
CA VAL A 50 12.27 -0.57 -14.61
C VAL A 50 12.75 -1.88 -14.00
N GLU A 51 13.90 -2.36 -14.47
CA GLU A 51 14.59 -3.51 -13.86
C GLU A 51 15.77 -3.03 -13.04
N VAL A 52 15.85 -3.55 -11.82
CA VAL A 52 16.91 -3.28 -10.86
C VAL A 52 17.58 -4.59 -10.47
N LYS A 53 18.87 -4.73 -10.76
CA LYS A 53 19.68 -5.90 -10.35
C LYS A 53 20.30 -5.63 -8.99
N GLY A 54 20.15 -6.56 -8.06
CA GLY A 54 20.70 -6.39 -6.73
C GLY A 54 20.76 -7.69 -5.93
N THR A 55 21.26 -7.56 -4.71
CA THR A 55 21.31 -8.63 -3.74
C THR A 55 20.38 -8.32 -2.59
N VAL A 56 19.55 -9.28 -2.19
CA VAL A 56 18.63 -9.14 -1.06
C VAL A 56 19.44 -8.91 0.22
N LYS A 57 19.19 -7.82 0.92
CA LYS A 57 19.69 -7.53 2.27
C LYS A 57 18.71 -7.98 3.32
N GLU A 58 17.41 -7.70 3.10
CA GLU A 58 16.36 -7.99 4.05
C GLU A 58 15.05 -8.27 3.32
N PHE A 59 14.26 -9.21 3.84
CA PHE A 59 12.89 -9.46 3.44
C PHE A 59 11.98 -9.48 4.66
N ARG A 60 11.10 -8.50 4.74
CA ARG A 60 10.06 -8.36 5.78
C ARG A 60 8.74 -8.86 5.24
N PHE A 61 8.39 -10.09 5.58
CA PHE A 61 7.12 -10.72 5.17
C PHE A 61 6.02 -10.39 6.17
N LEU A 62 5.36 -9.23 6.00
CA LEU A 62 4.45 -8.59 6.94
C LEU A 62 3.13 -8.19 6.28
N ASN A 63 2.13 -7.84 7.10
CA ASN A 63 0.91 -7.13 6.70
C ASN A 63 0.91 -5.71 7.31
N PRO A 64 0.28 -4.72 6.68
CA PRO A 64 -0.46 -4.79 5.40
C PRO A 64 0.43 -4.85 4.15
N HIS A 65 1.71 -4.54 4.26
CA HIS A 65 2.70 -4.52 3.18
C HIS A 65 3.96 -5.27 3.57
N SER A 66 4.54 -6.01 2.62
CA SER A 66 5.86 -6.61 2.75
C SER A 66 6.90 -5.70 2.12
N TRP A 67 8.14 -5.76 2.63
CA TRP A 67 9.24 -4.90 2.19
C TRP A 67 10.47 -5.72 1.90
N ILE A 68 11.18 -5.33 0.83
CA ILE A 68 12.44 -5.93 0.45
C ILE A 68 13.48 -4.83 0.33
N ILE A 69 14.61 -4.99 0.98
CA ILE A 69 15.76 -4.11 0.81
C ILE A 69 16.76 -4.81 -0.10
N LEU A 70 17.05 -4.22 -1.26
CA LEU A 70 18.09 -4.68 -2.17
C LEU A 70 19.31 -3.79 -2.06
N SER A 71 20.48 -4.41 -1.97
CA SER A 71 21.76 -3.73 -2.24
C SER A 71 22.00 -3.71 -3.73
N VAL A 72 22.03 -2.54 -4.33
CA VAL A 72 22.22 -2.31 -5.77
C VAL A 72 23.52 -1.57 -5.97
N LYS A 73 24.36 -2.05 -6.87
CA LYS A 73 25.61 -1.37 -7.23
C LYS A 73 25.38 -0.51 -8.48
N ASP A 74 25.82 0.73 -8.43
CA ASP A 74 25.87 1.61 -9.59
C ASP A 74 27.00 1.22 -10.56
N LYS A 75 27.13 1.94 -11.66
CA LYS A 75 28.19 1.69 -12.66
C LYS A 75 29.60 1.90 -12.10
N ALA A 76 29.76 2.67 -11.04
CA ALA A 76 31.02 2.91 -10.33
C ALA A 76 31.29 1.86 -9.25
N GLY A 77 30.38 0.90 -9.03
CA GLY A 77 30.47 -0.14 -8.00
C GLY A 77 30.04 0.30 -6.60
N LYS A 78 29.57 1.56 -6.44
CA LYS A 78 29.06 2.05 -5.18
C LYS A 78 27.69 1.43 -4.90
N ALA A 79 27.55 0.81 -3.71
CA ALA A 79 26.29 0.21 -3.29
C ALA A 79 25.32 1.26 -2.74
N ALA A 80 24.05 1.09 -3.08
CA ALA A 80 22.93 1.86 -2.54
C ALA A 80 21.77 0.91 -2.21
N ASP A 81 21.01 1.23 -1.19
CA ASP A 81 19.86 0.43 -0.77
C ASP A 81 18.60 0.89 -1.48
N TYR A 82 17.93 -0.04 -2.16
CA TYR A 82 16.62 0.13 -2.75
C TYR A 82 15.55 -0.44 -1.83
N SER A 83 14.59 0.39 -1.44
CA SER A 83 13.44 -0.03 -0.64
C SER A 83 12.27 -0.38 -1.56
N ILE A 84 11.94 -1.66 -1.65
CA ILE A 84 10.90 -2.16 -2.55
C ILE A 84 9.71 -2.62 -1.72
N GLU A 85 8.58 -1.98 -1.96
CA GLU A 85 7.30 -2.33 -1.35
C GLU A 85 6.57 -3.37 -2.18
N THR A 86 5.75 -4.20 -1.53
CA THR A 86 4.84 -5.12 -2.21
C THR A 86 3.62 -5.43 -1.34
N ASN A 87 2.72 -6.26 -1.86
CA ASN A 87 1.52 -6.69 -1.15
C ASN A 87 1.82 -7.30 0.22
N GLY A 88 0.84 -7.29 1.09
CA GLY A 88 0.94 -7.93 2.40
C GLY A 88 1.16 -9.43 2.33
N SER A 89 1.79 -9.98 3.35
CA SER A 89 2.18 -11.39 3.42
C SER A 89 0.99 -12.36 3.21
N PHE A 90 -0.19 -12.00 3.70
CA PHE A 90 -1.39 -12.81 3.50
C PHE A 90 -1.76 -12.93 2.01
N TYR A 91 -1.75 -11.80 1.27
CA TYR A 91 -2.04 -11.81 -0.16
C TYR A 91 -0.97 -12.59 -0.94
N LEU A 92 0.30 -12.32 -0.68
CA LEU A 92 1.43 -12.97 -1.35
C LEU A 92 1.40 -14.49 -1.15
N ALA A 93 1.14 -14.96 0.08
CA ALA A 93 1.06 -16.39 0.38
C ALA A 93 -0.14 -17.05 -0.31
N ARG A 94 -1.33 -16.45 -0.22
CA ARG A 94 -2.58 -17.05 -0.70
C ARG A 94 -2.76 -16.96 -2.21
N ARG A 95 -2.27 -15.90 -2.85
CA ARG A 95 -2.49 -15.64 -4.27
C ARG A 95 -1.28 -15.89 -5.14
N GLN A 96 -0.07 -15.78 -4.58
CA GLN A 96 1.17 -15.84 -5.34
C GLN A 96 2.13 -16.96 -4.84
N GLY A 97 1.74 -17.72 -3.84
CA GLY A 97 2.51 -18.85 -3.33
C GLY A 97 3.80 -18.46 -2.58
N TRP A 98 3.95 -17.19 -2.20
CA TRP A 98 5.12 -16.74 -1.45
C TRP A 98 5.13 -17.32 -0.04
N LYS A 99 6.34 -17.53 0.47
CA LYS A 99 6.61 -17.99 1.83
C LYS A 99 7.55 -17.01 2.52
N ARG A 100 7.67 -17.12 3.84
CA ARG A 100 8.60 -16.29 4.63
C ARG A 100 10.06 -16.45 4.20
N ASP A 101 10.42 -17.59 3.63
CA ASP A 101 11.74 -17.95 3.13
C ASP A 101 11.85 -17.88 1.60
N SER A 102 10.88 -17.26 0.91
CA SER A 102 10.92 -17.08 -0.55
C SER A 102 12.10 -16.23 -1.01
N LEU A 103 12.57 -15.32 -0.17
CA LEU A 103 13.80 -14.54 -0.36
C LEU A 103 14.64 -14.61 0.91
N LYS A 104 15.95 -14.72 0.72
CA LYS A 104 16.93 -14.75 1.81
C LYS A 104 18.00 -13.70 1.60
N PRO A 105 18.58 -13.13 2.67
CA PRO A 105 19.76 -12.30 2.55
C PRO A 105 20.84 -13.01 1.75
N GLY A 106 21.42 -12.33 0.77
CA GLY A 106 22.41 -12.88 -0.15
C GLY A 106 21.86 -13.34 -1.49
N ASP A 107 20.55 -13.50 -1.68
CA ASP A 107 19.95 -13.89 -2.95
C ASP A 107 20.20 -12.80 -4.01
N ALA A 108 20.80 -13.19 -5.14
CA ALA A 108 20.93 -12.31 -6.31
C ALA A 108 19.65 -12.37 -7.14
N VAL A 109 19.06 -11.21 -7.40
CA VAL A 109 17.78 -11.10 -8.09
C VAL A 109 17.74 -9.92 -9.06
N VAL A 110 16.85 -10.01 -10.05
CA VAL A 110 16.41 -8.89 -10.86
C VAL A 110 14.99 -8.53 -10.43
N ALA A 111 14.82 -7.34 -9.88
CA ALA A 111 13.53 -6.78 -9.52
C ALA A 111 12.96 -5.99 -10.68
N ARG A 112 11.76 -6.33 -11.16
CA ARG A 112 10.95 -5.46 -12.01
C ARG A 112 10.00 -4.68 -11.12
N ILE A 113 10.12 -3.36 -11.15
CA ILE A 113 9.40 -2.45 -10.25
C ILE A 113 8.77 -1.27 -10.99
N HIS A 114 7.74 -0.68 -10.41
CA HIS A 114 7.32 0.69 -10.70
C HIS A 114 8.16 1.63 -9.83
N PRO A 115 9.04 2.45 -10.41
CA PRO A 115 9.94 3.29 -9.62
C PRO A 115 9.18 4.42 -8.93
N MET A 116 9.81 4.98 -7.89
CA MET A 116 9.32 6.19 -7.24
C MET A 116 9.35 7.37 -8.23
N ARG A 117 8.27 8.19 -8.27
CA ARG A 117 8.17 9.37 -9.14
C ARG A 117 9.15 10.49 -8.78
N ASP A 118 9.51 10.58 -7.52
CA ASP A 118 10.46 11.56 -7.00
C ASP A 118 11.93 11.19 -7.24
N GLY A 119 12.19 10.03 -7.88
CA GLY A 119 13.52 9.52 -8.16
C GLY A 119 14.22 8.89 -6.96
N SER A 120 13.57 8.75 -5.82
CA SER A 120 14.14 8.04 -4.67
C SER A 120 14.37 6.55 -5.00
N MET A 121 15.35 5.94 -4.30
CA MET A 121 15.77 4.56 -4.56
C MET A 121 14.78 3.56 -4.01
N GLY A 122 13.82 3.13 -4.85
CA GLY A 122 12.78 2.19 -4.45
C GLY A 122 11.65 2.10 -5.46
N GLY A 123 10.60 1.40 -5.07
CA GLY A 123 9.42 1.26 -5.91
C GLY A 123 8.45 0.18 -5.42
N ASP A 124 7.40 -0.04 -6.20
CA ASP A 124 6.43 -1.10 -5.99
C ASP A 124 6.79 -2.32 -6.86
N LEU A 125 6.85 -3.50 -6.24
CA LEU A 125 7.30 -4.72 -6.89
C LEU A 125 6.24 -5.29 -7.85
N ILE A 126 6.66 -5.57 -9.07
CA ILE A 126 5.90 -6.39 -10.03
C ILE A 126 6.31 -7.84 -9.87
N LYS A 127 7.60 -8.15 -10.02
CA LYS A 127 8.16 -9.50 -9.87
C LYS A 127 9.66 -9.47 -9.57
N PHE A 128 10.15 -10.57 -9.02
CA PHE A 128 11.57 -10.92 -9.02
C PHE A 128 11.86 -12.06 -9.98
N THR A 129 13.00 -11.96 -10.66
CA THR A 129 13.61 -13.08 -11.40
C THR A 129 14.88 -13.48 -10.69
N ARG A 130 15.04 -14.75 -10.35
CA ARG A 130 16.23 -15.33 -9.72
C ARG A 130 17.27 -15.72 -10.76
N SER A 131 18.46 -16.06 -10.31
CA SER A 131 19.57 -16.51 -11.19
C SER A 131 19.26 -17.80 -11.95
N ASP A 132 18.40 -18.66 -11.44
CA ASP A 132 17.93 -19.90 -12.10
C ASP A 132 16.80 -19.66 -13.10
N GLY A 133 16.37 -18.40 -13.30
CA GLY A 133 15.27 -18.01 -14.18
C GLY A 133 13.87 -18.16 -13.54
N SER A 134 13.76 -18.68 -12.33
CA SER A 134 12.47 -18.75 -11.63
C SER A 134 11.97 -17.37 -11.24
N GLU A 135 10.64 -17.21 -11.24
CA GLU A 135 10.01 -15.93 -10.94
C GLU A 135 9.19 -15.97 -9.65
N LEU A 136 9.24 -14.88 -8.89
CA LEU A 136 8.34 -14.58 -7.79
C LEU A 136 7.47 -13.41 -8.19
N ILE A 137 6.23 -13.70 -8.58
CA ILE A 137 5.27 -12.66 -8.99
C ILE A 137 4.66 -12.04 -7.74
N ALA A 138 4.66 -10.73 -7.66
CA ALA A 138 4.00 -9.97 -6.59
C ALA A 138 2.67 -9.36 -7.06
N ARG A 139 2.64 -8.87 -8.31
CA ARG A 139 1.45 -8.34 -8.96
C ARG A 139 1.32 -8.90 -10.37
N ALA A 140 0.12 -9.34 -10.74
CA ALA A 140 -0.17 -9.65 -12.13
C ALA A 140 -0.25 -8.33 -12.93
N GLU A 141 0.38 -8.26 -14.10
CA GLU A 141 0.33 -7.05 -14.95
C GLU A 141 -1.11 -6.67 -15.32
N SER A 142 -2.00 -7.65 -15.47
CA SER A 142 -3.43 -7.42 -15.70
C SER A 142 -4.12 -6.67 -14.58
N SER A 143 -3.71 -6.85 -13.33
CA SER A 143 -4.29 -6.14 -12.19
C SER A 143 -3.89 -4.68 -12.11
N LEU A 144 -2.82 -4.28 -12.82
CA LEU A 144 -2.32 -2.90 -12.83
C LEU A 144 -3.06 -2.02 -13.84
N GLN A 145 -3.72 -2.63 -14.84
CA GLN A 145 -4.49 -1.87 -15.83
C GLN A 145 -5.68 -1.13 -15.20
N SER A 146 -6.28 -1.68 -14.13
CA SER A 146 -7.37 -1.05 -13.40
C SER A 146 -6.95 0.19 -12.59
N PHE A 147 -5.65 0.35 -12.31
CA PHE A 147 -5.08 1.50 -11.59
C PHE A 147 -4.42 2.53 -12.50
N ARG A 148 -4.38 2.28 -13.82
CA ARG A 148 -3.79 3.23 -14.76
C ARG A 148 -4.74 4.42 -14.92
N PRO A 149 -4.34 5.65 -14.59
CA PRO A 149 -5.16 6.82 -14.87
C PRO A 149 -5.42 6.90 -16.38
N PRO A 150 -6.58 7.41 -16.80
CA PRO A 150 -6.87 7.63 -18.22
C PRO A 150 -5.74 8.47 -18.82
N ALA A 151 -5.31 8.11 -20.02
CA ALA A 151 -4.27 8.85 -20.74
C ALA A 151 -4.70 10.32 -20.79
N ALA A 152 -3.82 11.24 -20.35
CA ALA A 152 -4.08 12.66 -20.46
C ALA A 152 -4.32 12.98 -21.94
N GLU A 153 -5.53 13.41 -22.28
CA GLU A 153 -5.84 13.93 -23.63
C GLU A 153 -4.87 15.07 -23.90
N LYS A 154 -4.04 14.86 -24.93
CA LYS A 154 -3.19 15.94 -25.45
C LYS A 154 -4.13 16.97 -26.08
N LYS A 155 -4.29 18.11 -25.42
CA LYS A 155 -4.84 19.32 -26.04
C LYS A 155 -3.83 19.93 -26.96
#